data_7525e174c1a9d43e5eff14e797475c55
#
_entry.id   7525e174c1a9d43e5eff14e797475c55
#
_cell.length_a   1.000
_cell.length_b   1.000
_cell.length_c   1.000
_cell.angle_alpha   90.00
_cell.angle_beta   90.00
_cell.angle_gamma   90.00
#
_symmetry.space_group_name_H-M   'P 1'
#
loop_
_entity.id
_entity.type
_entity.pdbx_description
1 polymer ?
#
loop_
_entity_poly.entity_id
_entity_poly.type
_entity_poly.pdbx_seq_one_letter_code
_entity_poly.pdbx_strand_id
1 'polypeptide(L)'
;GSAASRALQTQTECEVCLTVSLLDGIVLSRSAFNHSVNYRSVMLFGTARSVDDPGEKLASLEKLMERIARGRWGEVRQPSDSELKATGVLWMDIREGAAKIRAIPVGEELAERDQPVWAGVVPVETVLGEPEPAAGLASDIELPGYLSEIRLS
;
A
#
# COMPACT_ATOMS: atom_id res chain seq x y z
N GLY A 1 -17.12 8.83 4.45
CA GLY A 1 -15.88 8.68 5.22
C GLY A 1 -15.66 7.25 5.67
N SER A 2 -14.42 6.82 5.87
CA SER A 2 -14.07 5.50 6.37
C SER A 2 -14.57 5.29 7.81
N ALA A 3 -14.67 4.02 8.27
CA ALA A 3 -15.02 3.70 9.66
C ALA A 3 -14.01 4.33 10.64
N ALA A 4 -12.71 4.30 10.30
CA ALA A 4 -11.65 4.93 11.09
C ALA A 4 -11.84 6.45 11.22
N SER A 5 -12.17 7.15 10.13
CA SER A 5 -12.46 8.60 10.17
C SER A 5 -13.67 8.90 11.05
N ARG A 6 -14.73 8.08 11.02
CA ARG A 6 -15.89 8.25 11.88
C ARG A 6 -15.60 8.02 13.37
N ALA A 7 -14.79 6.99 13.68
CA ALA A 7 -14.40 6.71 15.07
C ALA A 7 -13.61 7.87 15.68
N LEU A 8 -12.75 8.53 14.91
CA LEU A 8 -11.95 9.67 15.35
C LEU A 8 -12.72 11.01 15.41
N GLN A 9 -13.92 11.10 14.81
CA GLN A 9 -14.79 12.27 14.98
C GLN A 9 -15.41 12.36 16.38
N THR A 10 -15.47 11.25 17.11
CA THR A 10 -16.03 11.19 18.47
C THR A 10 -14.98 11.24 19.58
N GLN A 11 -13.68 11.10 19.22
CA GLN A 11 -12.55 11.11 20.15
C GLN A 11 -11.44 11.98 19.60
N THR A 12 -10.79 12.76 20.45
CA THR A 12 -9.69 13.66 20.05
C THR A 12 -8.46 12.84 19.60
N GLU A 13 -8.26 11.67 20.20
CA GLU A 13 -7.17 10.73 19.91
C GLU A 13 -7.63 9.30 20.15
N CYS A 14 -7.12 8.34 19.41
CA CYS A 14 -7.33 6.93 19.71
C CYS A 14 -6.09 6.09 19.40
N GLU A 15 -5.91 5.01 20.14
CA GLU A 15 -4.89 4.00 19.88
C GLU A 15 -5.26 3.24 18.61
N VAL A 16 -4.28 3.12 17.70
CA VAL A 16 -4.47 2.46 16.40
C VAL A 16 -3.32 1.52 16.09
N CYS A 17 -3.62 0.51 15.29
CA CYS A 17 -2.64 -0.34 14.64
C CYS A 17 -2.80 -0.23 13.13
N LEU A 18 -1.74 0.16 12.43
CA LEU A 18 -1.65 0.14 10.98
C LEU A 18 -0.82 -1.07 10.55
N THR A 19 -1.40 -1.93 9.73
CA THR A 19 -0.70 -3.08 9.17
C THR A 19 -0.68 -2.99 7.65
N VAL A 20 0.51 -3.19 7.08
CA VAL A 20 0.70 -3.34 5.63
C VAL A 20 1.41 -4.67 5.38
N SER A 21 0.89 -5.47 4.45
CA SER A 21 1.49 -6.75 4.09
C SER A 21 1.54 -6.89 2.57
N LEU A 22 2.66 -7.42 2.09
CA LEU A 22 2.90 -7.73 0.68
C LEU A 22 3.17 -9.22 0.57
N LEU A 23 2.47 -9.90 -0.33
CA LEU A 23 2.73 -11.31 -0.67
C LEU A 23 3.84 -11.35 -1.73
N ASP A 24 4.92 -12.06 -1.44
CA ASP A 24 6.09 -12.17 -2.33
C ASP A 24 6.23 -13.56 -2.97
N GLY A 25 5.50 -14.57 -2.48
CA GLY A 25 5.54 -15.89 -3.09
C GLY A 25 4.67 -16.91 -2.38
N ILE A 26 4.31 -17.96 -3.12
CA ILE A 26 3.59 -19.14 -2.62
C ILE A 26 4.60 -20.29 -2.53
N VAL A 27 4.74 -20.87 -1.35
CA VAL A 27 5.66 -21.97 -1.08
C VAL A 27 4.89 -23.29 -1.14
N LEU A 28 5.16 -24.09 -2.15
CA LEU A 28 4.56 -25.41 -2.34
C LEU A 28 5.57 -26.49 -1.97
N SER A 29 5.22 -27.34 -1.03
CA SER A 29 6.04 -28.45 -0.55
C SER A 29 5.45 -29.79 -0.97
N ARG A 30 6.24 -30.86 -0.87
CA ARG A 30 5.75 -32.24 -1.00
C ARG A 30 4.94 -32.70 0.22
N SER A 31 5.06 -32.00 1.34
CA SER A 31 4.24 -32.21 2.54
C SER A 31 3.15 -31.14 2.66
N ALA A 32 1.90 -31.55 2.91
CA ALA A 32 0.81 -30.62 3.13
C ALA A 32 1.06 -29.66 4.33
N PHE A 33 1.81 -30.11 5.31
CA PHE A 33 2.15 -29.31 6.50
C PHE A 33 3.13 -28.17 6.19
N ASN A 34 4.02 -28.33 5.20
CA ASN A 34 5.10 -27.41 4.88
C ASN A 34 4.73 -26.37 3.81
N HIS A 35 3.49 -26.38 3.29
CA HIS A 35 2.99 -25.31 2.44
C HIS A 35 2.97 -23.99 3.20
N SER A 36 3.33 -22.88 2.53
CA SER A 36 3.42 -21.57 3.17
C SER A 36 3.39 -20.43 2.16
N VAL A 37 3.63 -19.22 2.62
CA VAL A 37 3.81 -18.03 1.80
C VAL A 37 5.07 -17.26 2.21
N ASN A 38 5.73 -16.64 1.25
CA ASN A 38 6.74 -15.63 1.48
C ASN A 38 6.09 -14.25 1.45
N TYR A 39 6.45 -13.38 2.38
CA TYR A 39 5.79 -12.09 2.55
C TYR A 39 6.66 -11.10 3.32
N ARG A 40 6.35 -9.84 3.16
CA ARG A 40 6.83 -8.74 3.98
C ARG A 40 5.64 -8.10 4.68
N SER A 41 5.74 -7.87 5.97
CA SER A 41 4.68 -7.23 6.74
C SER A 41 5.27 -6.25 7.73
N VAL A 42 4.60 -5.11 7.91
CA VAL A 42 4.90 -4.14 8.95
C VAL A 42 3.64 -3.88 9.76
N MET A 43 3.79 -3.79 11.06
CA MET A 43 2.75 -3.36 11.99
C MET A 43 3.27 -2.15 12.75
N LEU A 44 2.49 -1.08 12.76
CA LEU A 44 2.79 0.16 13.44
C LEU A 44 1.71 0.44 14.48
N PHE A 45 2.11 0.69 15.70
CA PHE A 45 1.21 1.03 16.81
C PHE A 45 1.43 2.48 17.21
N GLY A 46 0.37 3.17 17.53
CA GLY A 46 0.45 4.55 17.93
C GLY A 46 -0.90 5.20 18.16
N THR A 47 -0.87 6.49 18.38
CA THR A 47 -2.06 7.30 18.61
C THR A 47 -2.39 8.09 17.35
N ALA A 48 -3.61 7.97 16.88
CA ALA A 48 -4.10 8.72 15.73
C ALA A 48 -5.01 9.88 16.17
N ARG A 49 -4.90 10.98 15.45
CA ARG A 49 -5.78 12.16 15.57
C ARG A 49 -6.29 12.61 14.21
N SER A 50 -7.41 13.27 14.17
CA SER A 50 -7.90 13.96 12.96
C SER A 50 -7.02 15.18 12.66
N VAL A 51 -6.76 15.39 11.38
CA VAL A 51 -6.18 16.64 10.88
C VAL A 51 -7.33 17.52 10.41
N ASP A 52 -7.59 18.62 11.12
CA ASP A 52 -8.72 19.49 10.85
C ASP A 52 -8.32 20.78 10.12
N ASP A 53 -7.06 21.22 10.26
CA ASP A 53 -6.53 22.39 9.56
C ASP A 53 -6.51 22.19 8.03
N PRO A 54 -7.15 23.09 7.27
CA PRO A 54 -7.23 22.95 5.81
C PRO A 54 -5.85 23.01 5.12
N GLY A 55 -4.90 23.79 5.65
CA GLY A 55 -3.55 23.91 5.10
C GLY A 55 -2.75 22.64 5.32
N GLU A 56 -2.85 22.03 6.52
CA GLU A 56 -2.21 20.73 6.82
C GLU A 56 -2.81 19.60 5.96
N LYS A 57 -4.14 19.62 5.74
CA LYS A 57 -4.79 18.67 4.81
C LYS A 57 -4.27 18.81 3.39
N LEU A 58 -4.23 20.05 2.89
CA LEU A 58 -3.75 20.34 1.53
C LEU A 58 -2.31 19.86 1.33
N ALA A 59 -1.42 20.19 2.26
CA ALA A 59 -0.03 19.76 2.24
C ALA A 59 0.12 18.23 2.31
N SER A 60 -0.77 17.54 3.02
CA SER A 60 -0.78 16.07 3.09
C SER A 60 -1.21 15.43 1.78
N LEU A 61 -2.22 16.01 1.11
CA LEU A 61 -2.68 15.57 -0.22
C LEU A 61 -1.63 15.80 -1.29
N GLU A 62 -0.95 16.94 -1.26
CA GLU A 62 0.19 17.24 -2.15
C GLU A 62 1.30 16.19 -1.99
N LYS A 63 1.74 15.92 -0.76
CA LYS A 63 2.77 14.90 -0.50
C LYS A 63 2.36 13.52 -1.00
N LEU A 64 1.08 13.14 -0.82
CA LEU A 64 0.56 11.88 -1.33
C LEU A 64 0.60 11.83 -2.85
N MET A 65 0.14 12.89 -3.53
CA MET A 65 0.16 12.98 -4.99
C MET A 65 1.58 12.93 -5.55
N GLU A 66 2.49 13.71 -4.98
CA GLU A 66 3.90 13.74 -5.36
C GLU A 66 4.61 12.40 -5.11
N ARG A 67 4.17 11.62 -4.13
CA ARG A 67 4.68 10.26 -3.89
C ARG A 67 4.19 9.27 -4.93
N ILE A 68 2.95 9.43 -5.43
CA ILE A 68 2.33 8.55 -6.42
C ILE A 68 2.82 8.91 -7.83
N ALA A 69 2.74 10.19 -8.19
CA ALA A 69 3.08 10.68 -9.53
C ALA A 69 3.74 12.07 -9.40
N ARG A 70 5.05 12.06 -9.36
CA ARG A 70 5.87 13.26 -9.14
C ARG A 70 5.64 14.31 -10.21
N GLY A 71 5.32 15.54 -9.78
CA GLY A 71 5.01 16.67 -10.66
C GLY A 71 3.53 16.80 -11.02
N ARG A 72 2.71 15.74 -10.80
CA ARG A 72 1.29 15.75 -11.14
C ARG A 72 0.49 16.80 -10.39
N TRP A 73 0.87 17.12 -9.15
CA TRP A 73 0.18 18.13 -8.34
C TRP A 73 0.10 19.50 -9.01
N GLY A 74 1.17 19.91 -9.70
CA GLY A 74 1.23 21.19 -10.43
C GLY A 74 0.38 21.25 -11.70
N GLU A 75 -0.01 20.10 -12.26
CA GLU A 75 -0.76 20.01 -13.52
C GLU A 75 -2.28 19.95 -13.31
N VAL A 76 -2.73 19.62 -12.10
CA VAL A 76 -4.15 19.40 -11.81
C VAL A 76 -4.74 20.55 -11.02
N ARG A 77 -6.07 20.69 -11.12
CA ARG A 77 -6.81 21.61 -10.28
C ARG A 77 -6.66 21.25 -8.81
N GLN A 78 -6.39 22.25 -7.99
CA GLN A 78 -6.34 22.07 -6.54
C GLN A 78 -7.73 21.74 -5.95
N PRO A 79 -7.80 21.01 -4.82
CA PRO A 79 -9.05 20.73 -4.15
C PRO A 79 -9.79 22.01 -3.74
N SER A 80 -11.09 22.03 -3.90
CA SER A 80 -11.94 23.08 -3.38
C SER A 80 -12.13 22.94 -1.86
N ASP A 81 -12.61 23.98 -1.21
CA ASP A 81 -12.92 23.98 0.24
C ASP A 81 -13.92 22.87 0.62
N SER A 82 -14.91 22.60 -0.26
CA SER A 82 -15.88 21.53 -0.04
C SER A 82 -15.26 20.14 -0.14
N GLU A 83 -14.33 19.95 -1.06
CA GLU A 83 -13.57 18.70 -1.21
C GLU A 83 -12.64 18.46 -0.01
N LEU A 84 -11.95 19.51 0.46
CA LEU A 84 -11.11 19.43 1.67
C LEU A 84 -11.93 19.12 2.92
N LYS A 85 -13.12 19.71 3.06
CA LYS A 85 -14.05 19.39 4.18
C LYS A 85 -14.53 17.95 4.13
N ALA A 86 -14.78 17.39 2.93
CA ALA A 86 -15.21 16.03 2.75
C ALA A 86 -14.08 15.01 2.91
N THR A 87 -12.81 15.43 2.83
CA THR A 87 -11.63 14.56 2.93
C THR A 87 -11.18 14.40 4.38
N GLY A 88 -11.17 13.16 4.87
CA GLY A 88 -10.58 12.82 6.17
C GLY A 88 -9.10 12.55 6.04
N VAL A 89 -8.28 13.30 6.77
CA VAL A 89 -6.84 13.05 6.92
C VAL A 89 -6.57 12.72 8.37
N LEU A 90 -5.80 11.66 8.60
CA LEU A 90 -5.41 11.23 9.93
C LEU A 90 -3.89 11.35 10.07
N TRP A 91 -3.48 11.87 11.21
CA TRP A 91 -2.10 11.85 11.67
C TRP A 91 -1.94 10.70 12.67
N MET A 92 -0.83 9.98 12.61
CA MET A 92 -0.50 8.95 13.57
C MET A 92 0.89 9.19 14.14
N ASP A 93 0.96 9.31 15.46
CA ASP A 93 2.23 9.29 16.19
C ASP A 93 2.64 7.84 16.40
N ILE A 94 3.70 7.41 15.69
CA ILE A 94 4.18 6.03 15.76
C ILE A 94 5.04 5.86 17.01
N ARG A 95 4.59 5.02 17.94
CA ARG A 95 5.29 4.71 19.18
C ARG A 95 6.08 3.43 19.12
N GLU A 96 5.55 2.43 18.40
CA GLU A 96 6.13 1.12 18.26
C GLU A 96 5.91 0.58 16.86
N GLY A 97 6.85 -0.20 16.35
CA GLY A 97 6.73 -0.87 15.07
C GLY A 97 7.44 -2.21 15.05
N ALA A 98 6.85 -3.16 14.33
CA ALA A 98 7.44 -4.47 14.09
C ALA A 98 7.39 -4.77 12.59
N ALA A 99 8.48 -5.29 12.04
CA ALA A 99 8.54 -5.79 10.67
C ALA A 99 8.83 -7.29 10.67
N LYS A 100 8.16 -8.01 9.78
CA LYS A 100 8.42 -9.41 9.55
C LYS A 100 8.62 -9.67 8.06
N ILE A 101 9.76 -10.27 7.73
CA ILE A 101 10.10 -10.69 6.39
C ILE A 101 10.26 -12.21 6.41
N ARG A 102 9.50 -12.90 5.57
CA ARG A 102 9.68 -14.30 5.30
C ARG A 102 10.01 -14.46 3.82
N ALA A 103 11.24 -14.88 3.54
CA ALA A 103 11.79 -15.09 2.21
C ALA A 103 12.64 -16.37 2.23
N ILE A 104 11.99 -17.52 2.46
CA ILE A 104 12.66 -18.80 2.61
C ILE A 104 12.28 -19.75 1.49
N PRO A 105 13.19 -20.64 1.11
CA PRO A 105 12.90 -21.72 0.16
C PRO A 105 11.93 -22.74 0.77
N VAL A 106 11.55 -23.73 -0.02
CA VAL A 106 10.77 -24.88 0.45
C VAL A 106 11.55 -25.64 1.52
N GLY A 107 10.94 -25.82 2.70
CA GLY A 107 11.44 -26.73 3.72
C GLY A 107 10.94 -28.14 3.42
N GLU A 108 11.85 -29.12 3.31
CA GLU A 108 11.53 -30.53 3.06
C GLU A 108 12.38 -31.43 3.94
N GLU A 109 11.75 -32.47 4.48
CA GLU A 109 12.47 -33.56 5.10
C GLU A 109 13.09 -34.49 4.05
N LEU A 110 14.15 -35.20 4.41
CA LEU A 110 14.86 -36.10 3.49
C LEU A 110 13.91 -37.19 2.91
N ALA A 111 13.00 -37.71 3.73
CA ALA A 111 12.03 -38.73 3.33
C ALA A 111 10.98 -38.24 2.30
N GLU A 112 10.79 -36.93 2.18
CA GLU A 112 9.81 -36.33 1.25
C GLU A 112 10.40 -36.11 -0.15
N ARG A 113 11.73 -36.07 -0.27
CA ARG A 113 12.43 -35.71 -1.53
C ARG A 113 12.21 -36.69 -2.65
N ASP A 114 11.95 -37.95 -2.32
CA ASP A 114 11.74 -39.03 -3.31
C ASP A 114 10.32 -39.07 -3.88
N GLN A 115 9.42 -38.24 -3.36
CA GLN A 115 8.05 -38.15 -3.87
C GLN A 115 8.05 -37.49 -5.27
N PRO A 116 7.40 -38.07 -6.29
CA PRO A 116 7.37 -37.53 -7.65
C PRO A 116 6.34 -36.37 -7.78
N VAL A 117 6.42 -35.41 -6.87
CA VAL A 117 5.56 -34.21 -6.83
C VAL A 117 6.46 -32.98 -6.91
N TRP A 118 6.10 -32.02 -7.75
CA TRP A 118 6.81 -30.76 -7.85
C TRP A 118 6.73 -29.99 -6.52
N ALA A 119 7.86 -29.40 -6.11
CA ALA A 119 7.93 -28.51 -4.95
C ALA A 119 8.80 -27.30 -5.29
N GLY A 120 8.44 -26.14 -4.78
CA GLY A 120 9.16 -24.91 -5.11
C GLY A 120 8.44 -23.66 -4.59
N VAL A 121 8.94 -22.51 -4.98
CA VAL A 121 8.33 -21.21 -4.71
C VAL A 121 7.79 -20.65 -6.02
N VAL A 122 6.51 -20.31 -6.03
CA VAL A 122 5.90 -19.51 -7.10
C VAL A 122 5.99 -18.06 -6.68
N PRO A 123 6.82 -17.23 -7.35
CA PRO A 123 6.92 -15.81 -7.00
C PRO A 123 5.60 -15.08 -7.28
N VAL A 124 5.31 -14.08 -6.46
CA VAL A 124 4.22 -13.13 -6.67
C VAL A 124 4.83 -11.76 -6.91
N GLU A 125 4.51 -11.18 -8.05
CA GLU A 125 5.00 -9.87 -8.45
C GLU A 125 3.82 -8.91 -8.67
N THR A 126 3.95 -7.68 -8.18
CA THR A 126 3.02 -6.60 -8.51
C THR A 126 3.66 -5.72 -9.56
N VAL A 127 3.03 -5.60 -10.71
CA VAL A 127 3.52 -4.81 -11.84
C VAL A 127 2.50 -3.73 -12.21
N LEU A 128 2.99 -2.60 -12.72
CA LEU A 128 2.14 -1.60 -13.38
C LEU A 128 1.84 -2.08 -14.79
N GLY A 129 0.57 -2.09 -15.16
CA GLY A 129 0.14 -2.34 -16.54
C GLY A 129 0.37 -1.14 -17.45
N GLU A 130 0.02 -1.30 -18.72
CA GLU A 130 0.01 -0.20 -19.67
C GLU A 130 -1.03 0.85 -19.26
N PRO A 131 -0.71 2.16 -19.33
CA PRO A 131 -1.66 3.21 -19.02
C PRO A 131 -2.85 3.21 -19.96
N GLU A 132 -4.05 3.29 -19.40
CA GLU A 132 -5.30 3.38 -20.14
C GLU A 132 -5.82 4.83 -20.10
N PRO A 133 -6.04 5.50 -21.25
CA PRO A 133 -6.56 6.84 -21.27
C PRO A 133 -8.01 6.89 -20.79
N ALA A 134 -8.39 7.98 -20.11
CA ALA A 134 -9.78 8.20 -19.72
C ALA A 134 -10.68 8.34 -20.95
N ALA A 135 -11.93 7.87 -20.83
CA ALA A 135 -12.91 8.07 -21.88
C ALA A 135 -13.11 9.57 -22.16
N GLY A 136 -12.99 9.97 -23.43
CA GLY A 136 -13.11 11.36 -23.86
C GLY A 136 -11.84 12.21 -23.71
N LEU A 137 -10.68 11.59 -23.37
CA LEU A 137 -9.41 12.30 -23.44
C LEU A 137 -9.16 12.76 -24.89
N ALA A 138 -8.81 14.03 -25.09
CA ALA A 138 -8.49 14.55 -26.41
C ALA A 138 -7.23 13.89 -26.96
N SER A 139 -7.19 13.60 -28.26
CA SER A 139 -6.13 12.82 -28.90
C SER A 139 -4.78 13.52 -28.97
N ASP A 140 -4.75 14.82 -28.72
CA ASP A 140 -3.54 15.66 -28.67
C ASP A 140 -2.91 15.75 -27.27
N ILE A 141 -3.55 15.13 -26.27
CA ILE A 141 -2.97 15.04 -24.91
C ILE A 141 -2.07 13.82 -24.83
N GLU A 142 -0.78 14.08 -24.77
CA GLU A 142 0.24 13.04 -24.67
C GLU A 142 0.31 12.41 -23.27
N LEU A 143 0.80 11.18 -23.23
CA LEU A 143 1.08 10.47 -21.98
C LEU A 143 2.23 11.18 -21.23
N PRO A 144 2.06 11.62 -19.98
CA PRO A 144 3.11 12.29 -19.23
C PRO A 144 4.32 11.38 -18.98
N GLY A 145 5.51 11.90 -19.21
CA GLY A 145 6.76 11.14 -19.07
C GLY A 145 7.02 10.58 -17.67
N TYR A 146 6.56 11.27 -16.62
CA TYR A 146 6.73 10.80 -15.23
C TYR A 146 5.97 9.50 -14.90
N LEU A 147 5.00 9.07 -15.74
CA LEU A 147 4.31 7.79 -15.52
C LEU A 147 5.27 6.61 -15.65
N SER A 148 6.32 6.73 -16.47
CA SER A 148 7.39 5.71 -16.56
C SER A 148 8.28 5.64 -15.31
N GLU A 149 8.23 6.66 -14.45
CA GLU A 149 9.01 6.76 -13.21
C GLU A 149 8.27 6.24 -11.98
N ILE A 150 6.97 5.96 -12.10
CA ILE A 150 6.19 5.39 -11.00
C ILE A 150 6.79 4.05 -10.61
N ARG A 151 7.03 3.87 -9.31
CA ARG A 151 7.54 2.62 -8.74
C ARG A 151 6.60 2.13 -7.65
N LEU A 152 6.27 0.85 -7.71
CA LEU A 152 5.66 0.12 -6.62
C LEU A 152 6.80 -0.35 -5.70
N SER A 153 6.99 0.36 -4.60
CA SER A 153 8.05 0.06 -3.61
C SER A 153 7.65 -1.07 -2.66
#